data_1b3df11b168e42f3eb66da3243053580
#
_entry.id   1b3df11b168e42f3eb66da3243053580
#
_cell.length_a   1.000
_cell.length_b   1.000
_cell.length_c   1.000
_cell.angle_alpha   90.00
_cell.angle_beta   90.00
_cell.angle_gamma   90.00
#
_symmetry.space_group_name_H-M   'P 1'
#
loop_
_entity.id
_entity.type
_entity.pdbx_description
1 polymer ?
#
loop_
_entity_poly.entity_id
_entity_poly.type
_entity_poly.pdbx_seq_one_letter_code
_entity_poly.pdbx_strand_id
1 'polypeptide(L)'
;MVAHCDQGEGDTPWGAATQLMAMLGIGRPNNRNLRASREQIAEAIGSDGLLIVDEAQNLIRHNLRGGTDWSSFEWMRALSEEGCFSIIFSGDLAILDLQQRLAQLWRRMRRRVVIKSVSKADVEALVTWRGLGGAAIIEALYQVARRGGGLGDVDNSITHARLLAGGNTPTAAHILAALEDLKLHTTGGK
;
A
#
# COMPACT_ATOMS: atom_id res chain seq x y z
N MET A 1 -2.98 -13.61 1.40
CA MET A 1 -3.16 -13.06 0.03
C MET A 1 -3.05 -11.54 0.10
N VAL A 2 -2.41 -10.90 -0.87
CA VAL A 2 -2.33 -9.44 -0.99
C VAL A 2 -3.13 -9.02 -2.22
N ALA A 3 -4.15 -8.18 -2.03
CA ALA A 3 -4.92 -7.55 -3.10
C ALA A 3 -4.48 -6.09 -3.23
N HIS A 4 -4.02 -5.72 -4.42
CA HIS A 4 -3.73 -4.33 -4.74
C HIS A 4 -4.97 -3.71 -5.38
N CYS A 5 -5.48 -2.61 -4.82
CA CYS A 5 -6.69 -1.95 -5.32
C CYS A 5 -6.31 -0.87 -6.32
N ASP A 6 -6.64 -1.10 -7.60
CA ASP A 6 -6.46 -0.10 -8.64
C ASP A 6 -7.52 1.00 -8.56
N GLN A 7 -7.13 2.22 -8.88
CA GLN A 7 -8.02 3.38 -8.84
C GLN A 7 -9.18 3.20 -9.85
N GLY A 8 -10.41 3.33 -9.35
CA GLY A 8 -11.63 3.23 -10.16
C GLY A 8 -12.13 1.81 -10.44
N GLU A 9 -11.40 0.76 -10.02
CA GLU A 9 -11.83 -0.63 -10.21
C GLU A 9 -12.37 -1.26 -8.92
N GLY A 10 -11.82 -0.94 -7.76
CA GLY A 10 -12.24 -1.47 -6.44
C GLY A 10 -13.26 -0.61 -5.70
N ASP A 11 -13.64 0.54 -6.23
CA ASP A 11 -14.47 1.55 -5.56
C ASP A 11 -15.95 1.17 -5.39
N THR A 12 -16.36 0.05 -5.96
CA THR A 12 -17.68 -0.54 -5.76
C THR A 12 -17.56 -1.98 -5.24
N PRO A 13 -18.57 -2.48 -4.48
CA PRO A 13 -18.62 -3.89 -4.07
C PRO A 13 -18.47 -4.88 -5.23
N TRP A 14 -19.02 -4.53 -6.39
CA TRP A 14 -18.86 -5.31 -7.62
C TRP A 14 -17.43 -5.32 -8.15
N GLY A 15 -16.79 -4.15 -8.20
CA GLY A 15 -15.38 -4.02 -8.62
C GLY A 15 -14.46 -4.79 -7.68
N ALA A 16 -14.62 -4.61 -6.38
CA ALA A 16 -13.87 -5.33 -5.36
C ALA A 16 -14.03 -6.87 -5.49
N ALA A 17 -15.26 -7.35 -5.69
CA ALA A 17 -15.50 -8.78 -5.93
C ALA A 17 -14.84 -9.26 -7.23
N THR A 18 -14.87 -8.45 -8.29
CA THR A 18 -14.25 -8.79 -9.58
C THR A 18 -12.74 -8.98 -9.44
N GLN A 19 -12.06 -8.04 -8.77
CA GLN A 19 -10.63 -8.12 -8.52
C GLN A 19 -10.26 -9.34 -7.67
N LEU A 20 -10.96 -9.56 -6.55
CA LEU A 20 -10.68 -10.68 -5.66
C LEU A 20 -10.90 -12.04 -6.35
N MET A 21 -12.00 -12.19 -7.09
CA MET A 21 -12.28 -13.44 -7.81
C MET A 21 -11.26 -13.70 -8.92
N ALA A 22 -10.84 -12.67 -9.64
CA ALA A 22 -9.79 -12.79 -10.65
C ALA A 22 -8.45 -13.22 -10.01
N MET A 23 -8.06 -12.62 -8.89
CA MET A 23 -6.83 -12.98 -8.15
C MET A 23 -6.85 -14.42 -7.62
N LEU A 24 -8.02 -14.87 -7.16
CA LEU A 24 -8.21 -16.24 -6.66
C LEU A 24 -8.39 -17.26 -7.77
N GLY A 25 -8.57 -16.83 -9.02
CA GLY A 25 -8.82 -17.73 -10.16
C GLY A 25 -10.17 -18.44 -10.11
N ILE A 26 -11.16 -17.88 -9.38
CA ILE A 26 -12.47 -18.51 -9.15
C ILE A 26 -13.60 -17.96 -10.05
N GLY A 27 -13.21 -17.28 -11.14
CA GLY A 27 -14.16 -16.82 -12.14
C GLY A 27 -14.54 -15.34 -12.02
N ARG A 28 -15.82 -15.02 -12.20
CA ARG A 28 -16.37 -13.66 -12.17
C ARG A 28 -17.55 -13.56 -11.22
N PRO A 29 -17.79 -12.37 -10.62
CA PRO A 29 -18.94 -12.19 -9.74
C PRO A 29 -20.27 -12.45 -10.45
N ASN A 30 -21.25 -12.91 -9.69
CA ASN A 30 -22.62 -13.07 -10.20
C ASN A 30 -23.35 -11.73 -10.18
N ASN A 31 -23.71 -11.21 -11.36
CA ASN A 31 -24.39 -9.93 -11.53
C ASN A 31 -25.72 -9.80 -10.76
N ARG A 32 -26.39 -10.93 -10.51
CA ARG A 32 -27.69 -10.96 -9.83
C ARG A 32 -27.59 -11.29 -8.36
N ASN A 33 -26.44 -11.80 -7.91
CA ASN A 33 -26.26 -12.26 -6.55
C ASN A 33 -24.81 -12.06 -6.08
N LEU A 34 -24.48 -10.83 -5.71
CA LEU A 34 -23.15 -10.49 -5.17
C LEU A 34 -22.84 -11.21 -3.85
N ARG A 35 -23.87 -11.65 -3.12
CA ARG A 35 -23.70 -12.44 -1.89
C ARG A 35 -23.09 -13.81 -2.21
N ALA A 36 -23.55 -14.50 -3.25
CA ALA A 36 -22.95 -15.78 -3.67
C ALA A 36 -21.48 -15.63 -4.05
N SER A 37 -21.11 -14.50 -4.68
CA SER A 37 -19.71 -14.21 -4.97
C SER A 37 -18.88 -14.02 -3.70
N ARG A 38 -19.45 -13.39 -2.66
CA ARG A 38 -18.79 -13.21 -1.37
C ARG A 38 -18.58 -14.55 -0.66
N GLU A 39 -19.56 -15.44 -0.68
CA GLU A 39 -19.46 -16.81 -0.14
C GLU A 39 -18.33 -17.60 -0.83
N GLN A 40 -18.22 -17.55 -2.14
CA GLN A 40 -17.14 -18.20 -2.90
C GLN A 40 -15.75 -17.64 -2.56
N ILE A 41 -15.64 -16.31 -2.43
CA ILE A 41 -14.37 -15.65 -2.04
C ILE A 41 -13.99 -16.05 -0.61
N ALA A 42 -14.96 -16.05 0.31
CA ALA A 42 -14.75 -16.43 1.71
C ALA A 42 -14.26 -17.88 1.82
N GLU A 43 -14.88 -18.80 1.08
CA GLU A 43 -14.47 -20.21 1.02
C GLU A 43 -13.04 -20.36 0.46
N ALA A 44 -12.70 -19.62 -0.59
CA ALA A 44 -11.38 -19.69 -1.20
C ALA A 44 -10.27 -19.12 -0.31
N ILE A 45 -10.56 -18.10 0.52
CA ILE A 45 -9.61 -17.54 1.48
C ILE A 45 -9.46 -18.45 2.70
N GLY A 46 -10.57 -19.02 3.19
CA GLY A 46 -10.62 -19.88 4.38
C GLY A 46 -10.57 -19.12 5.70
N SER A 47 -11.04 -19.78 6.80
CA SER A 47 -11.20 -19.16 8.11
C SER A 47 -9.90 -18.71 8.79
N ASP A 48 -8.77 -19.34 8.48
CA ASP A 48 -7.44 -18.96 8.97
C ASP A 48 -6.72 -18.01 8.02
N GLY A 49 -7.42 -17.53 6.97
CA GLY A 49 -6.88 -16.70 5.94
C GLY A 49 -6.56 -15.28 6.41
N LEU A 50 -5.68 -14.62 5.67
CA LEU A 50 -5.38 -13.20 5.80
C LEU A 50 -5.48 -12.55 4.42
N LEU A 51 -6.36 -11.57 4.31
CA LEU A 51 -6.46 -10.69 3.15
C LEU A 51 -5.80 -9.34 3.49
N ILE A 52 -4.78 -8.95 2.74
CA ILE A 52 -4.19 -7.62 2.80
C ILE A 52 -4.71 -6.85 1.60
N VAL A 53 -5.39 -5.76 1.86
CA VAL A 53 -5.90 -4.84 0.84
C VAL A 53 -4.99 -3.63 0.82
N ASP A 54 -4.12 -3.57 -0.20
CA ASP A 54 -3.20 -2.47 -0.38
C ASP A 54 -3.83 -1.36 -1.23
N GLU A 55 -3.38 -0.12 -1.05
CA GLU A 55 -3.98 1.09 -1.64
C GLU A 55 -5.49 1.19 -1.32
N ALA A 56 -5.87 0.84 -0.10
CA ALA A 56 -7.28 0.72 0.29
C ALA A 56 -8.07 2.04 0.22
N GLN A 57 -7.41 3.22 0.13
CA GLN A 57 -8.10 4.47 -0.18
C GLN A 57 -8.83 4.40 -1.54
N ASN A 58 -8.40 3.55 -2.47
CA ASN A 58 -9.05 3.35 -3.76
C ASN A 58 -10.40 2.61 -3.65
N LEU A 59 -10.73 2.06 -2.47
CA LEU A 59 -12.09 1.58 -2.16
C LEU A 59 -13.08 2.71 -1.90
N ILE A 60 -12.60 3.95 -1.73
CA ILE A 60 -13.42 5.14 -1.51
C ILE A 60 -13.89 5.65 -2.87
N ARG A 61 -15.19 5.59 -3.12
CA ARG A 61 -15.76 6.14 -4.35
C ARG A 61 -16.13 7.60 -4.17
N HIS A 62 -15.61 8.45 -5.03
CA HIS A 62 -15.95 9.87 -5.08
C HIS A 62 -17.02 10.12 -6.16
N ASN A 63 -18.16 10.65 -5.75
CA ASN A 63 -19.24 10.98 -6.66
C ASN A 63 -19.04 12.38 -7.27
N LEU A 64 -19.50 12.56 -8.51
CA LEU A 64 -19.42 13.85 -9.22
C LEU A 64 -20.10 15.04 -8.46
N ARG A 65 -20.96 14.74 -7.49
CA ARG A 65 -21.65 15.73 -6.66
C ARG A 65 -20.94 16.02 -5.33
N GLY A 66 -19.68 15.58 -5.18
CA GLY A 66 -18.88 15.81 -3.96
C GLY A 66 -19.19 14.86 -2.79
N GLY A 67 -20.01 13.83 -3.00
CA GLY A 67 -20.24 12.78 -2.00
C GLY A 67 -19.18 11.69 -2.06
N THR A 68 -18.99 10.98 -0.94
CA THR A 68 -18.15 9.80 -0.84
C THR A 68 -18.99 8.58 -0.51
N ASP A 69 -18.73 7.45 -1.18
CA ASP A 69 -19.36 6.17 -0.94
C ASP A 69 -18.31 5.18 -0.39
N TRP A 70 -18.65 4.53 0.70
CA TRP A 70 -17.80 3.62 1.46
C TRP A 70 -18.30 2.17 1.40
N SER A 71 -19.21 1.88 0.48
CA SER A 71 -19.88 0.58 0.36
C SER A 71 -18.90 -0.59 0.17
N SER A 72 -17.77 -0.37 -0.51
CA SER A 72 -16.73 -1.37 -0.66
C SER A 72 -16.08 -1.79 0.65
N PHE A 73 -15.85 -0.86 1.57
CA PHE A 73 -15.35 -1.19 2.91
C PHE A 73 -16.36 -2.02 3.72
N GLU A 74 -17.65 -1.65 3.67
CA GLU A 74 -18.70 -2.43 4.33
C GLU A 74 -18.85 -3.82 3.72
N TRP A 75 -18.71 -3.93 2.41
CA TRP A 75 -18.72 -5.20 1.71
C TRP A 75 -17.54 -6.09 2.11
N MET A 76 -16.33 -5.53 2.19
CA MET A 76 -15.12 -6.22 2.65
C MET A 76 -15.26 -6.66 4.12
N ARG A 77 -15.86 -5.82 4.97
CA ARG A 77 -16.16 -6.18 6.35
C ARG A 77 -17.07 -7.40 6.41
N ALA A 78 -18.17 -7.37 5.66
CA ALA A 78 -19.12 -8.48 5.64
C ALA A 78 -18.47 -9.77 5.08
N LEU A 79 -17.61 -9.64 4.08
CA LEU A 79 -16.81 -10.74 3.54
C LEU A 79 -15.95 -11.41 4.60
N SER A 80 -15.22 -10.61 5.39
CA SER A 80 -14.36 -11.10 6.47
C SER A 80 -15.18 -11.77 7.58
N GLU A 81 -16.34 -11.22 7.93
CA GLU A 81 -17.21 -11.79 8.96
C GLU A 81 -17.82 -13.13 8.51
N GLU A 82 -18.28 -13.22 7.28
CA GLU A 82 -18.83 -14.47 6.72
C GLU A 82 -17.77 -15.55 6.59
N GLY A 83 -16.56 -15.20 6.17
CA GLY A 83 -15.45 -16.13 5.99
C GLY A 83 -14.64 -16.40 7.26
N CYS A 84 -14.90 -15.67 8.37
CA CYS A 84 -14.16 -15.77 9.61
C CYS A 84 -12.64 -15.58 9.47
N PHE A 85 -12.18 -14.81 8.48
CA PHE A 85 -10.77 -14.51 8.25
C PHE A 85 -10.41 -13.06 8.61
N SER A 86 -9.12 -12.76 8.65
CA SER A 86 -8.61 -11.42 8.99
C SER A 86 -8.40 -10.56 7.76
N ILE A 87 -8.71 -9.23 7.87
CA ILE A 87 -8.37 -8.23 6.85
C ILE A 87 -7.42 -7.18 7.43
N ILE A 88 -6.43 -6.80 6.63
CA ILE A 88 -5.58 -5.62 6.85
C ILE A 88 -5.86 -4.64 5.71
N PHE A 89 -6.21 -3.41 6.04
CA PHE A 89 -6.25 -2.30 5.08
C PHE A 89 -4.96 -1.50 5.20
N SER A 90 -4.23 -1.39 4.10
CA SER A 90 -3.03 -0.57 3.93
C SER A 90 -3.31 0.53 2.91
N GLY A 91 -2.86 1.74 3.15
CA GLY A 91 -3.06 2.85 2.23
C GLY A 91 -2.67 4.20 2.84
N ASP A 92 -3.07 5.28 2.20
CA ASP A 92 -2.79 6.63 2.62
C ASP A 92 -3.66 7.10 3.81
N LEU A 93 -3.45 8.35 4.24
CA LEU A 93 -4.15 8.90 5.41
C LEU A 93 -5.66 9.12 5.18
N ALA A 94 -6.17 9.07 3.93
CA ALA A 94 -7.61 9.18 3.65
C ALA A 94 -8.40 8.04 4.32
N ILE A 95 -7.76 6.87 4.56
CA ILE A 95 -8.38 5.76 5.29
C ILE A 95 -8.78 6.17 6.72
N LEU A 96 -8.14 7.17 7.32
CA LEU A 96 -8.48 7.62 8.67
C LEU A 96 -9.89 8.22 8.76
N ASP A 97 -10.46 8.67 7.65
CA ASP A 97 -11.85 9.17 7.60
C ASP A 97 -12.88 8.06 7.88
N LEU A 98 -12.49 6.78 7.83
CA LEU A 98 -13.29 5.65 8.30
C LEU A 98 -13.77 5.84 9.75
N GLN A 99 -13.00 6.52 10.58
CA GLN A 99 -13.37 6.83 11.97
C GLN A 99 -14.71 7.57 12.04
N GLN A 100 -14.93 8.52 11.15
CA GLN A 100 -16.12 9.36 11.13
C GLN A 100 -17.25 8.75 10.28
N ARG A 101 -16.90 8.06 9.20
CA ARG A 101 -17.84 7.57 8.20
C ARG A 101 -18.37 6.17 8.52
N LEU A 102 -17.52 5.29 9.01
CA LEU A 102 -17.84 3.89 9.32
C LEU A 102 -17.41 3.53 10.75
N ALA A 103 -18.04 4.18 11.73
CA ALA A 103 -17.69 4.02 13.13
C ALA A 103 -17.75 2.56 13.62
N GLN A 104 -18.63 1.73 13.05
CA GLN A 104 -18.73 0.30 13.39
C GLN A 104 -17.51 -0.48 12.91
N LEU A 105 -17.09 -0.26 11.64
CA LEU A 105 -15.85 -0.86 11.11
C LEU A 105 -14.64 -0.38 11.91
N TRP A 106 -14.55 0.92 12.17
CA TRP A 106 -13.47 1.51 12.95
C TRP A 106 -13.31 0.91 14.36
N ARG A 107 -14.41 0.65 15.04
CA ARG A 107 -14.39 0.01 16.38
C ARG A 107 -13.90 -1.44 16.35
N ARG A 108 -14.04 -2.13 15.22
CA ARG A 108 -13.60 -3.52 15.03
C ARG A 108 -12.14 -3.65 14.61
N MET A 109 -11.54 -2.58 14.12
CA MET A 109 -10.10 -2.52 13.82
C MET A 109 -9.31 -2.57 15.12
N ARG A 110 -8.77 -3.74 15.46
CA ARG A 110 -8.08 -3.99 16.74
C ARG A 110 -6.71 -3.31 16.80
N ARG A 111 -6.01 -3.21 15.67
CA ARG A 111 -4.65 -2.66 15.60
C ARG A 111 -4.57 -1.64 14.48
N ARG A 112 -4.28 -0.40 14.85
CA ARG A 112 -4.11 0.72 13.93
C ARG A 112 -2.68 1.20 14.00
N VAL A 113 -2.03 1.29 12.86
CA VAL A 113 -0.66 1.79 12.75
C VAL A 113 -0.67 2.96 11.80
N VAL A 114 -0.16 4.10 12.23
CA VAL A 114 0.01 5.30 11.40
C VAL A 114 1.49 5.62 11.34
N ILE A 115 2.06 5.50 10.15
CA ILE A 115 3.46 5.83 9.89
C ILE A 115 3.50 7.30 9.47
N LYS A 116 4.05 8.17 10.33
CA LYS A 116 4.11 9.62 10.09
C LYS A 116 5.44 10.08 9.51
N SER A 117 6.48 9.32 9.74
CA SER A 117 7.84 9.65 9.30
C SER A 117 8.69 8.39 9.21
N VAL A 118 9.67 8.44 8.32
CA VAL A 118 10.70 7.41 8.20
C VAL A 118 11.84 7.74 9.15
N SER A 119 12.25 6.77 9.96
CA SER A 119 13.40 6.90 10.84
C SER A 119 14.72 6.56 10.11
N LYS A 120 15.86 6.98 10.68
CA LYS A 120 17.17 6.58 10.14
C LYS A 120 17.39 5.07 10.22
N ALA A 121 16.83 4.40 11.24
CA ALA A 121 16.90 2.96 11.39
C ALA A 121 16.13 2.22 10.28
N ASP A 122 14.99 2.77 9.83
CA ASP A 122 14.24 2.20 8.71
C ASP A 122 15.03 2.28 7.40
N VAL A 123 15.70 3.42 7.16
CA VAL A 123 16.57 3.59 5.99
C VAL A 123 17.77 2.64 6.07
N GLU A 124 18.41 2.50 7.23
CA GLU A 124 19.52 1.59 7.45
C GLU A 124 19.11 0.13 7.21
N ALA A 125 17.94 -0.26 7.68
CA ALA A 125 17.39 -1.60 7.44
C ALA A 125 17.16 -1.86 5.94
N LEU A 126 16.59 -0.90 5.20
CA LEU A 126 16.38 -1.00 3.75
C LEU A 126 17.73 -1.06 3.00
N VAL A 127 18.68 -0.18 3.34
CA VAL A 127 20.02 -0.14 2.72
C VAL A 127 20.74 -1.47 2.93
N THR A 128 20.69 -2.02 4.15
CA THR A 128 21.29 -3.32 4.48
C THR A 128 20.60 -4.47 3.72
N TRP A 129 19.27 -4.46 3.67
CA TRP A 129 18.52 -5.47 2.91
C TRP A 129 18.85 -5.42 1.40
N ARG A 130 19.12 -4.25 0.87
CA ARG A 130 19.60 -4.06 -0.51
C ARG A 130 21.09 -4.42 -0.70
N GLY A 131 21.77 -4.94 0.34
CA GLY A 131 23.18 -5.35 0.27
C GLY A 131 24.16 -4.17 0.19
N LEU A 132 23.74 -3.01 0.69
CA LEU A 132 24.56 -1.80 0.77
C LEU A 132 24.86 -1.47 2.24
N GLY A 133 25.82 -0.56 2.46
CA GLY A 133 26.18 -0.10 3.78
C GLY A 133 27.08 1.13 3.74
N GLY A 134 27.42 1.62 4.92
CA GLY A 134 28.28 2.79 5.09
C GLY A 134 27.52 4.04 5.53
N ALA A 135 28.06 4.72 6.54
CA ALA A 135 27.41 5.85 7.18
C ALA A 135 27.06 6.99 6.20
N ALA A 136 27.92 7.23 5.21
CA ALA A 136 27.70 8.28 4.19
C ALA A 136 26.50 7.98 3.28
N ILE A 137 26.34 6.70 2.86
CA ILE A 137 25.20 6.26 2.05
C ILE A 137 23.91 6.38 2.85
N ILE A 138 23.91 5.86 4.08
CA ILE A 138 22.73 5.91 4.96
C ILE A 138 22.31 7.35 5.23
N GLU A 139 23.26 8.24 5.51
CA GLU A 139 22.96 9.64 5.79
C GLU A 139 22.37 10.36 4.56
N ALA A 140 22.98 10.17 3.37
CA ALA A 140 22.48 10.77 2.13
C ALA A 140 21.04 10.32 1.82
N LEU A 141 20.76 9.02 1.93
CA LEU A 141 19.45 8.44 1.67
C LEU A 141 18.42 8.81 2.76
N TYR A 142 18.86 8.97 4.02
CA TYR A 142 17.98 9.44 5.09
C TYR A 142 17.52 10.89 4.87
N GLN A 143 18.38 11.75 4.36
CA GLN A 143 18.00 13.12 4.00
C GLN A 143 16.94 13.14 2.89
N VAL A 144 16.97 12.19 1.96
CA VAL A 144 15.94 12.02 0.92
C VAL A 144 14.61 11.53 1.54
N ALA A 145 14.67 10.48 2.37
CA ALA A 145 13.48 9.91 3.00
C ALA A 145 12.64 10.92 3.80
N ARG A 146 13.32 11.92 4.41
CA ARG A 146 12.65 12.96 5.21
C ARG A 146 11.85 13.98 4.39
N ARG A 147 12.03 14.05 3.07
CA ARG A 147 11.48 15.13 2.23
C ARG A 147 10.09 14.86 1.65
N GLY A 148 9.56 13.69 1.82
CA GLY A 148 8.20 13.38 1.39
C GLY A 148 8.01 12.05 0.67
N GLY A 149 9.01 11.55 -0.06
CA GLY A 149 8.91 10.26 -0.78
C GLY A 149 9.19 9.03 0.09
N GLY A 150 9.63 9.25 1.32
CA GLY A 150 9.82 8.18 2.29
C GLY A 150 10.81 7.10 1.83
N LEU A 151 10.53 5.84 2.16
CA LEU A 151 11.36 4.70 1.72
C LEU A 151 11.26 4.42 0.22
N GLY A 152 10.19 4.86 -0.45
CA GLY A 152 10.04 4.72 -1.91
C GLY A 152 11.14 5.46 -2.67
N ASP A 153 11.41 6.72 -2.31
CA ASP A 153 12.50 7.50 -2.93
C ASP A 153 13.87 6.91 -2.62
N VAL A 154 14.05 6.35 -1.41
CA VAL A 154 15.29 5.64 -1.05
C VAL A 154 15.51 4.43 -1.95
N ASP A 155 14.47 3.60 -2.13
CA ASP A 155 14.53 2.40 -2.96
C ASP A 155 14.77 2.72 -4.43
N ASN A 156 14.08 3.72 -4.96
CA ASN A 156 14.28 4.22 -6.31
C ASN A 156 15.71 4.74 -6.52
N SER A 157 16.26 5.48 -5.55
CA SER A 157 17.62 5.99 -5.61
C SER A 157 18.66 4.86 -5.64
N ILE A 158 18.47 3.83 -4.82
CA ILE A 158 19.35 2.64 -4.83
C ILE A 158 19.26 1.90 -6.15
N THR A 159 18.05 1.73 -6.68
CA THR A 159 17.81 1.05 -7.96
C THR A 159 18.48 1.83 -9.11
N HIS A 160 18.35 3.15 -9.13
CA HIS A 160 18.99 4.01 -10.13
C HIS A 160 20.53 3.98 -10.00
N ALA A 161 21.05 4.04 -8.77
CA ALA A 161 22.49 3.93 -8.53
C ALA A 161 23.10 2.60 -9.02
N ARG A 162 22.33 1.49 -8.96
CA ARG A 162 22.75 0.19 -9.53
C ARG A 162 22.85 0.25 -11.04
N LEU A 163 21.94 0.96 -11.72
CA LEU A 163 22.04 1.17 -13.16
C LEU A 163 23.30 1.95 -13.50
N LEU A 164 23.60 3.03 -12.78
CA LEU A 164 24.83 3.82 -12.97
C LEU A 164 26.11 3.04 -12.68
N ALA A 165 26.04 2.07 -11.74
CA ALA A 165 27.16 1.17 -11.43
C ALA A 165 27.32 0.01 -12.43
N GLY A 166 26.54 -0.03 -13.52
CA GLY A 166 26.61 -1.11 -14.52
C GLY A 166 26.25 -2.48 -13.96
N GLY A 167 25.33 -2.54 -12.99
CA GLY A 167 24.90 -3.77 -12.31
C GLY A 167 25.80 -4.20 -11.14
N ASN A 168 26.92 -3.51 -10.90
CA ASN A 168 27.77 -3.76 -9.76
C ASN A 168 27.20 -3.14 -8.46
N THR A 169 27.83 -3.43 -7.32
CA THR A 169 27.47 -2.81 -6.04
C THR A 169 27.72 -1.29 -6.11
N PRO A 170 26.70 -0.45 -5.90
CA PRO A 170 26.85 0.99 -5.95
C PRO A 170 27.80 1.51 -4.85
N THR A 171 28.62 2.47 -5.19
CA THR A 171 29.42 3.26 -4.24
C THR A 171 28.64 4.51 -3.80
N ALA A 172 29.15 5.23 -2.82
CA ALA A 172 28.58 6.51 -2.40
C ALA A 172 28.51 7.53 -3.57
N ALA A 173 29.47 7.51 -4.48
CA ALA A 173 29.46 8.37 -5.67
C ALA A 173 28.30 8.03 -6.60
N HIS A 174 28.00 6.74 -6.82
CA HIS A 174 26.83 6.32 -7.63
C HIS A 174 25.50 6.72 -6.97
N ILE A 175 25.40 6.65 -5.63
CA ILE A 175 24.23 7.13 -4.90
C ILE A 175 24.03 8.64 -5.11
N LEU A 176 25.09 9.43 -4.94
CA LEU A 176 25.02 10.88 -5.13
C LEU A 176 24.62 11.25 -6.58
N ALA A 177 25.21 10.58 -7.57
CA ALA A 177 24.84 10.79 -8.97
C ALA A 177 23.37 10.41 -9.23
N ALA A 178 22.89 9.31 -8.66
CA ALA A 178 21.50 8.92 -8.78
C ALA A 178 20.54 9.94 -8.15
N LEU A 179 20.89 10.51 -6.99
CA LEU A 179 20.11 11.56 -6.35
C LEU A 179 20.06 12.84 -7.17
N GLU A 180 21.14 13.17 -7.87
CA GLU A 180 21.23 14.31 -8.76
C GLU A 180 20.33 14.10 -10.01
N ASP A 181 20.45 12.97 -10.66
CA ASP A 181 19.62 12.59 -11.83
C ASP A 181 18.13 12.58 -11.50
N LEU A 182 17.76 12.04 -10.35
CA LEU A 182 16.37 11.98 -9.87
C LEU A 182 15.88 13.32 -9.29
N LYS A 183 16.72 14.36 -9.29
CA LYS A 183 16.46 15.68 -8.68
C LYS A 183 16.04 15.61 -7.20
N LEU A 184 16.52 14.60 -6.50
CA LEU A 184 16.32 14.40 -5.08
C LEU A 184 17.44 15.02 -4.23
N HIS A 185 18.44 15.63 -4.89
CA HIS A 185 19.55 16.31 -4.24
C HIS A 185 19.08 17.56 -3.49
N THR A 186 19.67 17.80 -2.33
CA THR A 186 19.53 19.08 -1.64
C THR A 186 20.32 20.14 -2.38
N THR A 187 19.73 20.85 -3.31
CA THR A 187 20.18 22.22 -3.51
C THR A 187 19.98 22.93 -2.17
N GLY A 188 21.10 23.28 -1.52
CA GLY A 188 21.07 24.00 -0.26
C GLY A 188 20.17 25.22 -0.40
N GLY A 189 19.06 25.18 0.35
CA GLY A 189 18.20 26.36 0.47
C GLY A 189 19.04 27.49 1.09
N LYS A 190 19.02 28.61 0.39
CA LYS A 190 19.35 29.90 0.97
C LYS A 190 18.31 30.25 2.02
#